data_aa58d3032bd7ea6188eda7fd283eb5e4
#
_entry.id   aa58d3032bd7ea6188eda7fd283eb5e4
#
_cell.length_a   1.000
_cell.length_b   1.000
_cell.length_c   1.000
_cell.angle_alpha   90.00
_cell.angle_beta   90.00
_cell.angle_gamma   90.00
#
_symmetry.space_group_name_H-M   'P 1'
#
loop_
_entity.id
_entity.type
_entity.pdbx_description
1 polymer ?
#
loop_
_entity_poly.entity_id
_entity_poly.type
_entity_poly.pdbx_seq_one_letter_code
_entity_poly.pdbx_strand_id
1 'polypeptide(L)'
;EYDEAVSDDVYARLEGIELAGTSTTTYSYFVDELINQLTSDLMSQKGYTEAQATSLIYRGGLQVYSTQDTMMQQVADDVINDLGNYNDNTHFSINYALTIKQTDGSFSYYSHNSMANWYTKTLGDTSFSLTMTDEDAARSYVEAYKQELLKEGGEIYAETLTFTIQPQISFTVMDQTNGHVKVMVGGRGDKTLNRSLNRASNDIARQPGSSIK
;
A
#
# COMPACT_ATOMS: atom_id res chain seq x y z
N GLU A 1 24.59 20.32 -31.41
CA GLU A 1 24.02 20.23 -30.03
C GLU A 1 22.50 20.13 -30.00
N TYR A 2 21.74 21.12 -30.60
CA TYR A 2 20.26 21.07 -30.58
C TYR A 2 19.71 19.89 -31.41
N ASP A 3 20.22 19.69 -32.61
CA ASP A 3 19.81 18.61 -33.50
C ASP A 3 20.24 17.23 -32.97
N GLU A 4 21.36 17.16 -32.26
CA GLU A 4 21.80 15.97 -31.54
C GLU A 4 20.85 15.64 -30.36
N ALA A 5 20.46 16.64 -29.58
CA ALA A 5 19.53 16.44 -28.48
C ALA A 5 18.10 16.03 -28.91
N VAL A 6 17.65 16.52 -30.08
CA VAL A 6 16.35 16.17 -30.66
C VAL A 6 16.38 14.76 -31.29
N SER A 7 17.53 14.32 -31.79
CA SER A 7 17.71 12.99 -32.40
C SER A 7 18.01 11.89 -31.36
N ASP A 8 18.27 12.27 -30.11
CA ASP A 8 18.57 11.30 -29.04
C ASP A 8 17.27 10.58 -28.60
N ASP A 9 17.22 9.28 -28.83
CA ASP A 9 16.09 8.46 -28.39
C ASP A 9 16.20 8.19 -26.87
N VAL A 10 15.80 9.22 -26.11
CA VAL A 10 15.80 9.17 -24.64
C VAL A 10 14.93 8.04 -24.10
N TYR A 11 13.83 7.72 -24.81
CA TYR A 11 12.92 6.66 -24.39
C TYR A 11 13.53 5.27 -24.55
N ALA A 12 14.21 5.00 -25.67
CA ALA A 12 14.90 3.72 -25.84
C ALA A 12 16.05 3.53 -24.82
N ARG A 13 16.72 4.62 -24.44
CA ARG A 13 17.72 4.56 -23.36
C ARG A 13 17.10 4.33 -21.99
N LEU A 14 15.91 4.89 -21.72
CA LEU A 14 15.18 4.68 -20.47
C LEU A 14 14.64 3.24 -20.38
N GLU A 15 14.17 2.66 -21.48
CA GLU A 15 13.76 1.26 -21.54
C GLU A 15 14.92 0.27 -21.32
N GLY A 16 16.13 0.63 -21.76
CA GLY A 16 17.34 -0.18 -21.56
C GLY A 16 18.03 0.03 -20.20
N ILE A 17 17.65 1.01 -19.43
CA ILE A 17 18.11 1.17 -18.05
C ILE A 17 17.30 0.18 -17.18
N GLU A 18 17.79 -1.06 -17.06
CA GLU A 18 17.53 -1.80 -15.84
C GLU A 18 17.92 -0.86 -14.71
N LEU A 19 16.92 -0.44 -13.92
CA LEU A 19 17.16 0.31 -12.69
C LEU A 19 17.96 -0.61 -11.76
N ALA A 20 19.27 -0.69 -12.03
CA ALA A 20 20.21 -1.39 -11.17
C ALA A 20 20.08 -0.76 -9.79
N GLY A 21 19.39 -1.46 -8.90
CA GLY A 21 19.26 -1.08 -7.51
C GLY A 21 17.97 -0.40 -7.09
N THR A 22 16.84 -0.60 -7.74
CA THR A 22 15.59 -0.59 -6.98
C THR A 22 15.62 -1.81 -6.08
N SER A 23 16.35 -1.67 -4.97
CA SER A 23 16.14 -2.54 -3.83
C SER A 23 14.64 -2.51 -3.55
N THR A 24 13.96 -3.60 -3.86
CA THR A 24 12.56 -3.81 -3.53
C THR A 24 12.37 -4.05 -2.03
N THR A 25 13.34 -3.59 -1.22
CA THR A 25 13.28 -3.69 0.23
C THR A 25 12.13 -2.83 0.72
N THR A 26 11.11 -3.49 1.21
CA THR A 26 9.99 -2.82 1.86
C THR A 26 10.44 -2.36 3.24
N TYR A 27 10.35 -1.06 3.49
CA TYR A 27 10.66 -0.47 4.80
C TYR A 27 9.55 -0.77 5.82
N SER A 28 9.92 -0.80 7.11
CA SER A 28 8.93 -0.86 8.19
C SER A 28 8.09 0.42 8.22
N TYR A 29 6.94 0.38 8.91
CA TYR A 29 6.12 1.59 9.13
C TYR A 29 6.89 2.67 9.89
N PHE A 30 7.79 2.27 10.78
CA PHE A 30 8.68 3.19 11.49
C PHE A 30 9.59 3.95 10.52
N VAL A 31 10.23 3.24 9.59
CA VAL A 31 11.15 3.85 8.61
C VAL A 31 10.40 4.75 7.63
N ASP A 32 9.21 4.35 7.19
CA ASP A 32 8.38 5.20 6.33
C ASP A 32 8.02 6.52 7.03
N GLU A 33 7.61 6.47 8.30
CA GLU A 33 7.31 7.67 9.08
C GLU A 33 8.55 8.54 9.33
N LEU A 34 9.69 7.91 9.59
CA LEU A 34 10.97 8.61 9.71
C LEU A 34 11.32 9.39 8.43
N ILE A 35 11.11 8.77 7.26
CA ILE A 35 11.34 9.41 5.95
C ILE A 35 10.38 10.61 5.77
N ASN A 36 9.10 10.45 6.13
CA ASN A 36 8.11 11.52 6.07
C ASN A 36 8.52 12.70 6.95
N GLN A 37 8.93 12.42 8.17
CA GLN A 37 9.37 13.43 9.14
C GLN A 37 10.63 14.15 8.68
N LEU A 38 11.64 13.43 8.20
CA LEU A 38 12.87 14.01 7.63
C LEU A 38 12.56 14.89 6.42
N THR A 39 11.66 14.45 5.54
CA THR A 39 11.25 15.24 4.37
C THR A 39 10.61 16.55 4.82
N SER A 40 9.67 16.49 5.78
CA SER A 40 9.01 17.65 6.34
C SER A 40 10.00 18.63 7.02
N ASP A 41 10.95 18.10 7.80
CA ASP A 41 11.97 18.89 8.49
C ASP A 41 12.93 19.57 7.51
N LEU A 42 13.36 18.89 6.46
CA LEU A 42 14.19 19.47 5.41
C LEU A 42 13.47 20.59 4.67
N MET A 43 12.17 20.41 4.39
CA MET A 43 11.35 21.46 3.77
C MET A 43 11.17 22.66 4.70
N SER A 44 10.77 22.42 5.93
CA SER A 44 10.41 23.51 6.87
C SER A 44 11.61 24.26 7.43
N GLN A 45 12.70 23.54 7.76
CA GLN A 45 13.86 24.14 8.45
C GLN A 45 14.99 24.55 7.48
N LYS A 46 15.09 23.92 6.31
CA LYS A 46 16.16 24.17 5.32
C LYS A 46 15.64 24.82 4.03
N GLY A 47 14.31 24.92 3.85
CA GLY A 47 13.71 25.51 2.68
C GLY A 47 13.86 24.67 1.41
N TYR A 48 14.10 23.35 1.54
CA TYR A 48 14.17 22.46 0.39
C TYR A 48 12.78 22.24 -0.20
N THR A 49 12.73 22.02 -1.50
CA THR A 49 11.54 21.45 -2.13
C THR A 49 11.43 19.96 -1.76
N GLU A 50 10.25 19.37 -1.87
CA GLU A 50 10.04 17.96 -1.62
C GLU A 50 10.98 17.08 -2.48
N ALA A 51 11.15 17.42 -3.75
CA ALA A 51 12.05 16.71 -4.66
C ALA A 51 13.51 16.77 -4.20
N GLN A 52 13.97 17.94 -3.72
CA GLN A 52 15.32 18.11 -3.18
C GLN A 52 15.51 17.32 -1.88
N ALA A 53 14.55 17.38 -0.96
CA ALA A 53 14.56 16.63 0.28
C ALA A 53 14.61 15.12 0.02
N THR A 54 13.75 14.62 -0.86
CA THR A 54 13.72 13.21 -1.28
C THR A 54 15.05 12.79 -1.92
N SER A 55 15.59 13.59 -2.83
CA SER A 55 16.89 13.30 -3.44
C SER A 55 18.02 13.23 -2.42
N LEU A 56 18.02 14.14 -1.44
CA LEU A 56 19.01 14.16 -0.36
C LEU A 56 18.89 12.91 0.52
N ILE A 57 17.68 12.51 0.90
CA ILE A 57 17.42 11.34 1.75
C ILE A 57 17.92 10.05 1.06
N TYR A 58 17.59 9.85 -0.21
CA TYR A 58 17.89 8.59 -0.90
C TYR A 58 19.26 8.54 -1.58
N ARG A 59 19.85 9.70 -1.91
CA ARG A 59 21.08 9.78 -2.72
C ARG A 59 22.16 10.65 -2.11
N GLY A 60 21.84 11.41 -1.06
CA GLY A 60 22.76 12.37 -0.47
C GLY A 60 23.77 11.78 0.52
N GLY A 61 23.74 10.46 0.76
CA GLY A 61 24.67 9.80 1.68
C GLY A 61 24.43 10.15 3.15
N LEU A 62 23.21 10.51 3.51
CA LEU A 62 22.86 10.83 4.90
C LEU A 62 22.99 9.60 5.81
N GLN A 63 23.55 9.82 6.98
CA GLN A 63 23.48 8.86 8.09
C GLN A 63 22.39 9.33 9.07
N VAL A 64 21.33 8.54 9.21
CA VAL A 64 20.19 8.86 10.05
C VAL A 64 20.18 7.94 11.27
N TYR A 65 20.25 8.52 12.45
CA TYR A 65 20.14 7.81 13.73
C TYR A 65 18.72 7.93 14.25
N SER A 66 18.05 6.80 14.42
CA SER A 66 16.67 6.74 14.90
C SER A 66 16.60 6.17 16.31
N THR A 67 15.43 6.31 16.93
CA THR A 67 15.14 5.76 18.24
C THR A 67 14.55 4.35 18.19
N GLN A 68 14.38 3.79 16.97
CA GLN A 68 13.84 2.44 16.77
C GLN A 68 14.66 1.39 17.51
N ASP A 69 13.97 0.51 18.23
CA ASP A 69 14.53 -0.74 18.72
C ASP A 69 14.14 -1.86 17.76
N THR A 70 15.12 -2.35 17.03
CA THR A 70 14.88 -3.34 15.96
C THR A 70 14.43 -4.69 16.51
N MET A 71 14.87 -5.08 17.70
CA MET A 71 14.44 -6.33 18.35
C MET A 71 12.99 -6.22 18.82
N MET A 72 12.64 -5.11 19.45
CA MET A 72 11.25 -4.86 19.87
C MET A 72 10.32 -4.75 18.66
N GLN A 73 10.77 -4.11 17.58
CA GLN A 73 10.00 -4.02 16.33
C GLN A 73 9.73 -5.42 15.76
N GLN A 74 10.74 -6.29 15.69
CA GLN A 74 10.58 -7.65 15.17
C GLN A 74 9.58 -8.45 16.02
N VAL A 75 9.70 -8.41 17.33
CA VAL A 75 8.75 -9.07 18.24
C VAL A 75 7.32 -8.56 18.03
N ALA A 76 7.17 -7.25 17.83
CA ALA A 76 5.86 -6.64 17.58
C ALA A 76 5.27 -7.13 16.25
N ASP A 77 6.07 -7.17 15.19
CA ASP A 77 5.66 -7.63 13.87
C ASP A 77 5.29 -9.13 13.89
N ASP A 78 6.06 -9.96 14.60
CA ASP A 78 5.77 -11.39 14.74
C ASP A 78 4.46 -11.65 15.50
N VAL A 79 4.25 -10.97 16.63
CA VAL A 79 3.03 -11.13 17.43
C VAL A 79 1.78 -10.65 16.70
N ILE A 80 1.87 -9.56 15.97
CA ILE A 80 0.71 -8.99 15.26
C ILE A 80 0.30 -9.82 14.05
N ASN A 81 1.25 -10.54 13.44
CA ASN A 81 1.01 -11.38 12.29
C ASN A 81 0.71 -12.85 12.64
N ASP A 82 0.88 -13.24 13.90
CA ASP A 82 0.49 -14.57 14.35
C ASP A 82 -1.04 -14.72 14.37
N LEU A 83 -1.56 -15.54 13.46
CA LEU A 83 -3.00 -15.79 13.31
C LEU A 83 -3.63 -16.38 14.58
N GLY A 84 -2.86 -17.11 15.39
CA GLY A 84 -3.32 -17.70 16.65
C GLY A 84 -3.79 -16.69 17.68
N ASN A 85 -3.37 -15.42 17.54
CA ASN A 85 -3.76 -14.33 18.45
C ASN A 85 -5.16 -13.75 18.15
N TYR A 86 -5.85 -14.17 17.07
CA TYR A 86 -7.09 -13.52 16.62
C TYR A 86 -8.32 -14.41 16.70
N ASN A 87 -8.24 -15.58 17.29
CA ASN A 87 -9.30 -16.58 17.25
C ASN A 87 -9.79 -16.75 15.79
N ASP A 88 -10.97 -17.21 15.54
CA ASP A 88 -11.50 -17.43 14.18
C ASP A 88 -12.06 -16.16 13.50
N ASN A 89 -11.66 -14.96 13.93
CA ASN A 89 -12.19 -13.69 13.42
C ASN A 89 -11.37 -13.07 12.27
N THR A 90 -10.42 -13.82 11.72
CA THR A 90 -9.64 -13.34 10.57
C THR A 90 -10.46 -13.43 9.29
N HIS A 91 -10.54 -12.32 8.56
CA HIS A 91 -11.12 -12.28 7.22
C HIS A 91 -10.24 -11.46 6.28
N PHE A 92 -10.53 -11.56 4.99
CA PHE A 92 -9.79 -10.87 3.92
C PHE A 92 -10.73 -9.91 3.22
N SER A 93 -10.37 -8.63 3.17
CA SER A 93 -11.07 -7.63 2.36
C SER A 93 -10.48 -7.60 0.96
N ILE A 94 -11.35 -7.73 -0.05
CA ILE A 94 -10.96 -7.73 -1.46
C ILE A 94 -10.74 -6.30 -1.92
N ASN A 95 -9.53 -6.01 -2.42
CA ASN A 95 -9.21 -4.78 -3.15
C ASN A 95 -8.95 -5.17 -4.60
N TYR A 96 -9.84 -4.78 -5.48
CA TYR A 96 -9.78 -5.14 -6.89
C TYR A 96 -9.92 -3.92 -7.78
N ALA A 97 -9.06 -3.82 -8.77
CA ALA A 97 -9.14 -2.85 -9.85
C ALA A 97 -8.78 -3.52 -11.17
N LEU A 98 -9.60 -3.31 -12.19
CA LEU A 98 -9.40 -3.85 -13.53
C LEU A 98 -9.64 -2.76 -14.57
N THR A 99 -8.73 -2.65 -15.52
CA THR A 99 -8.88 -1.80 -16.71
C THR A 99 -8.92 -2.69 -17.94
N ILE A 100 -9.98 -2.58 -18.71
CA ILE A 100 -10.15 -3.30 -19.98
C ILE A 100 -10.05 -2.29 -21.12
N LYS A 101 -9.19 -2.58 -22.10
CA LYS A 101 -9.18 -1.87 -23.39
C LYS A 101 -10.21 -2.53 -24.28
N GLN A 102 -11.22 -1.77 -24.66
CA GLN A 102 -12.31 -2.23 -25.50
C GLN A 102 -11.87 -2.36 -26.98
N THR A 103 -12.67 -3.06 -27.76
CA THR A 103 -12.42 -3.28 -29.20
C THR A 103 -12.43 -1.99 -30.02
N ASP A 104 -13.11 -0.93 -29.53
CA ASP A 104 -13.14 0.41 -30.13
C ASP A 104 -11.95 1.29 -29.70
N GLY A 105 -11.05 0.76 -28.86
CA GLY A 105 -9.88 1.44 -28.32
C GLY A 105 -10.15 2.26 -27.06
N SER A 106 -11.38 2.35 -26.57
CA SER A 106 -11.70 3.01 -25.30
C SER A 106 -11.28 2.16 -24.10
N PHE A 107 -11.25 2.77 -22.90
CA PHE A 107 -10.92 2.08 -21.66
C PHE A 107 -12.13 2.06 -20.72
N SER A 108 -12.39 0.88 -20.17
CA SER A 108 -13.39 0.67 -19.11
C SER A 108 -12.69 0.35 -17.80
N TYR A 109 -13.17 0.98 -16.71
CA TYR A 109 -12.57 0.86 -15.38
C TYR A 109 -13.54 0.20 -14.42
N TYR A 110 -13.07 -0.83 -13.75
CA TYR A 110 -13.84 -1.61 -12.79
C TYR A 110 -13.11 -1.67 -11.46
N SER A 111 -13.88 -1.72 -10.39
CA SER A 111 -13.36 -1.77 -9.03
C SER A 111 -14.06 -2.84 -8.20
N HIS A 112 -13.56 -3.10 -6.99
CA HIS A 112 -14.26 -3.95 -6.04
C HIS A 112 -15.71 -3.49 -5.78
N ASN A 113 -15.99 -2.18 -5.82
CA ASN A 113 -17.37 -1.66 -5.70
C ASN A 113 -18.23 -2.00 -6.92
N SER A 114 -17.66 -1.94 -8.13
CA SER A 114 -18.36 -2.37 -9.34
C SER A 114 -18.70 -3.86 -9.27
N MET A 115 -17.77 -4.67 -8.79
CA MET A 115 -17.95 -6.11 -8.56
C MET A 115 -19.06 -6.37 -7.52
N ALA A 116 -19.03 -5.67 -6.39
CA ALA A 116 -20.04 -5.82 -5.35
C ALA A 116 -21.46 -5.45 -5.87
N ASN A 117 -21.55 -4.37 -6.65
CA ASN A 117 -22.80 -3.99 -7.29
C ASN A 117 -23.29 -5.05 -8.30
N TRP A 118 -22.40 -5.64 -9.06
CA TRP A 118 -22.76 -6.68 -10.01
C TRP A 118 -23.33 -7.92 -9.30
N TYR A 119 -22.64 -8.43 -8.27
CA TYR A 119 -23.15 -9.56 -7.49
C TYR A 119 -24.49 -9.25 -6.82
N THR A 120 -24.58 -8.13 -6.12
CA THR A 120 -25.77 -7.82 -5.29
C THR A 120 -26.95 -7.32 -6.10
N LYS A 121 -26.72 -6.49 -7.13
CA LYS A 121 -27.82 -5.85 -7.88
C LYS A 121 -28.15 -6.57 -9.18
N THR A 122 -27.16 -7.10 -9.90
CA THR A 122 -27.38 -7.76 -11.19
C THR A 122 -27.70 -9.23 -11.01
N LEU A 123 -26.96 -9.94 -10.18
CA LEU A 123 -27.21 -11.36 -9.89
C LEU A 123 -28.20 -11.58 -8.73
N GLY A 124 -28.48 -10.56 -7.92
CA GLY A 124 -29.34 -10.67 -6.76
C GLY A 124 -28.74 -11.47 -5.60
N ASP A 125 -27.43 -11.68 -5.60
CA ASP A 125 -26.76 -12.39 -4.51
C ASP A 125 -26.58 -11.46 -3.30
N THR A 126 -27.53 -11.49 -2.38
CA THR A 126 -27.52 -10.70 -1.14
C THR A 126 -26.52 -11.23 -0.12
N SER A 127 -25.93 -12.44 -0.33
CA SER A 127 -24.93 -13.03 0.55
C SER A 127 -23.51 -12.59 0.19
N PHE A 128 -23.31 -12.00 -0.99
CA PHE A 128 -21.98 -11.54 -1.41
C PHE A 128 -21.44 -10.45 -0.48
N SER A 129 -20.19 -10.60 -0.09
CA SER A 129 -19.46 -9.62 0.71
C SER A 129 -18.07 -9.40 0.12
N LEU A 130 -17.58 -8.15 0.17
CA LEU A 130 -16.18 -7.84 -0.14
C LEU A 130 -15.21 -8.33 0.96
N THR A 131 -15.72 -8.86 2.06
CA THR A 131 -14.93 -9.40 3.16
C THR A 131 -15.30 -10.86 3.36
N MET A 132 -14.33 -11.75 3.23
CA MET A 132 -14.52 -13.21 3.27
C MET A 132 -13.50 -13.86 4.22
N THR A 133 -13.86 -15.02 4.75
CA THR A 133 -12.99 -15.82 5.63
C THR A 133 -12.01 -16.69 4.84
N ASP A 134 -12.30 -16.95 3.58
CA ASP A 134 -11.53 -17.78 2.68
C ASP A 134 -11.03 -16.98 1.49
N GLU A 135 -9.70 -16.87 1.36
CA GLU A 135 -9.06 -16.13 0.27
C GLU A 135 -9.26 -16.82 -1.09
N ASP A 136 -9.26 -18.15 -1.14
CA ASP A 136 -9.45 -18.88 -2.40
C ASP A 136 -10.89 -18.72 -2.92
N ALA A 137 -11.86 -18.70 -2.02
CA ALA A 137 -13.23 -18.36 -2.39
C ALA A 137 -13.32 -16.92 -2.92
N ALA A 138 -12.66 -15.96 -2.26
CA ALA A 138 -12.61 -14.56 -2.72
C ALA A 138 -11.99 -14.43 -4.11
N ARG A 139 -10.89 -15.13 -4.39
CA ARG A 139 -10.26 -15.20 -5.72
C ARG A 139 -11.23 -15.75 -6.78
N SER A 140 -11.98 -16.78 -6.43
CA SER A 140 -12.97 -17.37 -7.34
C SER A 140 -14.07 -16.40 -7.73
N TYR A 141 -14.53 -15.58 -6.79
CA TYR A 141 -15.51 -14.51 -7.07
C TYR A 141 -14.91 -13.43 -8.00
N VAL A 142 -13.68 -13.00 -7.77
CA VAL A 142 -13.01 -12.02 -8.64
C VAL A 142 -12.84 -12.58 -10.05
N GLU A 143 -12.41 -13.84 -10.18
CA GLU A 143 -12.22 -14.48 -11.48
C GLU A 143 -13.54 -14.62 -12.24
N ALA A 144 -14.62 -15.04 -11.59
CA ALA A 144 -15.94 -15.13 -12.20
C ALA A 144 -16.44 -13.77 -12.72
N TYR A 145 -16.25 -12.71 -11.94
CA TYR A 145 -16.59 -11.34 -12.36
C TYR A 145 -15.76 -10.90 -13.56
N LYS A 146 -14.44 -11.13 -13.54
CA LYS A 146 -13.54 -10.82 -14.66
C LYS A 146 -13.94 -11.52 -15.93
N GLN A 147 -14.25 -12.81 -15.86
CA GLN A 147 -14.69 -13.60 -17.01
C GLN A 147 -16.01 -13.07 -17.59
N GLU A 148 -16.91 -12.59 -16.75
CA GLU A 148 -18.15 -11.95 -17.22
C GLU A 148 -17.88 -10.69 -18.03
N LEU A 149 -17.00 -9.83 -17.54
CA LEU A 149 -16.65 -8.57 -18.21
C LEU A 149 -15.95 -8.80 -19.55
N LEU A 150 -15.20 -9.88 -19.69
CA LEU A 150 -14.48 -10.21 -20.91
C LEU A 150 -15.38 -10.83 -22.01
N LYS A 151 -16.63 -11.24 -21.69
CA LYS A 151 -17.57 -11.77 -22.69
C LYS A 151 -17.94 -10.76 -23.75
N GLU A 152 -17.95 -9.48 -23.43
CA GLU A 152 -18.24 -8.40 -24.39
C GLU A 152 -17.06 -8.08 -25.32
N GLY A 153 -15.93 -8.75 -25.13
CA GLY A 153 -14.69 -8.53 -25.85
C GLY A 153 -13.80 -7.50 -25.14
N GLY A 154 -12.59 -7.33 -25.67
CA GLY A 154 -11.58 -6.45 -25.08
C GLY A 154 -10.41 -7.23 -24.49
N GLU A 155 -9.38 -6.48 -24.12
CA GLU A 155 -8.13 -7.02 -23.56
C GLU A 155 -7.88 -6.42 -22.18
N ILE A 156 -7.37 -7.23 -21.27
CA ILE A 156 -6.93 -6.73 -19.96
C ILE A 156 -5.73 -5.80 -20.19
N TYR A 157 -5.91 -4.53 -19.86
CA TYR A 157 -4.84 -3.53 -19.91
C TYR A 157 -4.06 -3.46 -18.59
N ALA A 158 -4.77 -3.49 -17.48
CA ALA A 158 -4.19 -3.52 -16.15
C ALA A 158 -5.11 -4.23 -15.17
N GLU A 159 -4.55 -5.00 -14.27
CA GLU A 159 -5.28 -5.69 -13.20
C GLU A 159 -4.51 -5.59 -11.89
N THR A 160 -5.19 -5.31 -10.80
CA THR A 160 -4.64 -5.34 -9.46
C THR A 160 -5.63 -6.04 -8.55
N LEU A 161 -5.17 -7.10 -7.89
CA LEU A 161 -5.92 -7.82 -6.86
C LEU A 161 -5.04 -7.94 -5.62
N THR A 162 -5.52 -7.38 -4.53
CA THR A 162 -4.86 -7.53 -3.22
C THR A 162 -5.89 -7.85 -2.15
N PHE A 163 -5.46 -8.56 -1.13
CA PHE A 163 -6.28 -8.89 0.03
C PHE A 163 -5.72 -8.18 1.25
N THR A 164 -6.60 -7.50 1.97
CA THR A 164 -6.24 -6.88 3.23
C THR A 164 -6.81 -7.72 4.36
N ILE A 165 -5.92 -8.28 5.17
CA ILE A 165 -6.31 -9.06 6.34
C ILE A 165 -7.06 -8.19 7.36
N GLN A 166 -8.10 -8.73 7.99
CA GLN A 166 -8.92 -8.06 9.01
C GLN A 166 -9.04 -8.94 10.26
N PRO A 167 -9.21 -8.39 11.46
CA PRO A 167 -9.17 -6.95 11.78
C PRO A 167 -7.77 -6.36 11.58
N GLN A 168 -7.70 -5.06 11.31
CA GLN A 168 -6.46 -4.32 11.28
C GLN A 168 -6.11 -3.81 12.67
N ILE A 169 -4.81 -3.73 12.97
CA ILE A 169 -4.27 -3.26 14.23
C ILE A 169 -3.18 -2.24 13.94
N SER A 170 -3.09 -1.23 14.80
CA SER A 170 -1.95 -0.33 14.83
C SER A 170 -1.60 0.03 16.26
N PHE A 171 -0.32 0.17 16.55
CA PHE A 171 0.15 0.64 17.84
C PHE A 171 1.55 1.24 17.76
N THR A 172 1.88 1.99 18.79
CA THR A 172 3.19 2.63 18.98
C THR A 172 3.69 2.34 20.38
N VAL A 173 4.95 1.95 20.50
CA VAL A 173 5.63 1.80 21.79
C VAL A 173 6.55 2.98 21.98
N MET A 174 6.37 3.70 23.06
CA MET A 174 7.14 4.89 23.41
C MET A 174 7.75 4.77 24.80
N ASP A 175 9.01 5.15 24.93
CA ASP A 175 9.66 5.31 26.21
C ASP A 175 9.13 6.58 26.89
N GLN A 176 8.36 6.40 27.95
CA GLN A 176 7.72 7.50 28.67
C GLN A 176 8.71 8.45 29.37
N THR A 177 9.96 8.04 29.56
CA THR A 177 10.96 8.87 30.26
C THR A 177 11.57 9.94 29.38
N ASN A 178 11.62 9.71 28.07
CA ASN A 178 12.27 10.59 27.10
C ASN A 178 11.44 10.86 25.83
N GLY A 179 10.28 10.23 25.69
CA GLY A 179 9.40 10.39 24.53
C GLY A 179 9.87 9.68 23.25
N HIS A 180 10.90 8.83 23.33
CA HIS A 180 11.40 8.13 22.16
C HIS A 180 10.45 7.02 21.72
N VAL A 181 10.00 7.09 20.48
CA VAL A 181 9.27 5.99 19.84
C VAL A 181 10.24 4.86 19.53
N LYS A 182 9.97 3.68 20.06
CA LYS A 182 10.78 2.47 19.91
C LYS A 182 10.25 1.53 18.86
N VAL A 183 8.93 1.45 18.74
CA VAL A 183 8.21 0.58 17.83
C VAL A 183 7.06 1.35 17.20
N MET A 184 6.81 1.10 15.92
CA MET A 184 5.62 1.58 15.22
C MET A 184 5.09 0.49 14.29
N VAL A 185 3.84 0.10 14.50
CA VAL A 185 3.12 -0.84 13.66
C VAL A 185 1.88 -0.15 13.10
N GLY A 186 1.83 0.03 11.79
CA GLY A 186 0.76 0.78 11.11
C GLY A 186 -0.34 -0.10 10.53
N GLY A 187 -0.19 -1.42 10.58
CA GLY A 187 -1.16 -2.37 10.06
C GLY A 187 -0.75 -3.81 10.29
N ARG A 188 -1.70 -4.73 10.11
CA ARG A 188 -1.52 -6.18 10.16
C ARG A 188 -1.40 -6.75 8.75
N GLY A 189 -0.64 -7.83 8.58
CA GLY A 189 -0.33 -8.47 7.32
C GLY A 189 0.97 -7.98 6.70
N ASP A 190 1.39 -8.63 5.63
CA ASP A 190 2.62 -8.29 4.93
C ASP A 190 2.57 -6.88 4.34
N LYS A 191 3.55 -6.09 4.71
CA LYS A 191 3.73 -4.78 4.11
C LYS A 191 4.45 -4.93 2.77
N THR A 192 3.71 -4.83 1.68
CA THR A 192 4.22 -5.06 0.32
C THR A 192 4.68 -3.79 -0.40
N LEU A 193 4.28 -2.61 0.10
CA LEU A 193 4.59 -1.32 -0.52
C LEU A 193 5.17 -0.35 0.51
N ASN A 194 6.18 0.40 0.10
CA ASN A 194 6.69 1.54 0.85
C ASN A 194 5.65 2.69 0.84
N ARG A 195 5.63 3.48 1.91
CA ARG A 195 4.68 4.57 2.10
C ARG A 195 3.21 4.14 1.98
N SER A 196 2.92 2.89 2.33
CA SER A 196 1.55 2.41 2.47
C SER A 196 0.91 3.01 3.71
N LEU A 197 -0.43 2.91 3.77
CA LEU A 197 -1.24 3.45 4.85
C LEU A 197 -0.69 3.08 6.24
N ASN A 198 -0.22 4.06 6.99
CA ASN A 198 0.21 3.92 8.37
C ASN A 198 -0.90 4.38 9.32
N ARG A 199 -1.58 3.43 9.96
CA ARG A 199 -2.67 3.74 10.91
C ARG A 199 -2.17 4.20 12.28
N ALA A 200 -0.87 4.11 12.53
CA ALA A 200 -0.23 4.58 13.77
C ALA A 200 0.28 6.03 13.68
N SER A 201 0.23 6.63 12.47
CA SER A 201 0.59 8.03 12.23
C SER A 201 -0.65 8.92 12.10
N ASN A 202 -0.43 10.22 11.93
CA ASN A 202 -1.48 11.22 11.76
C ASN A 202 -2.13 11.24 10.36
N ASP A 203 -1.73 10.35 9.46
CA ASP A 203 -2.21 10.34 8.07
C ASP A 203 -3.72 10.13 7.97
N ILE A 204 -4.33 9.55 8.99
CA ILE A 204 -5.77 9.34 9.05
C ILE A 204 -6.35 9.80 10.38
N ALA A 205 -7.00 10.94 10.35
CA ALA A 205 -7.84 11.40 11.46
C ALA A 205 -9.12 10.55 11.53
N ARG A 206 -9.33 9.84 12.62
CA ARG A 206 -10.56 9.11 12.92
C ARG A 206 -11.17 9.62 14.20
N GLN A 207 -12.51 9.59 14.27
CA GLN A 207 -13.20 9.89 15.52
C GLN A 207 -12.83 8.83 16.56
N PRO A 208 -12.32 9.23 17.73
CA PRO A 208 -11.89 8.28 18.76
C PRO A 208 -13.06 7.52 19.41
N GLY A 209 -14.29 7.98 19.19
CA GLY A 209 -15.50 7.32 19.68
C GLY A 209 -15.47 7.07 21.19
N SER A 210 -15.76 5.84 21.57
CA SER A 210 -15.78 5.44 22.99
C SER A 210 -14.41 5.39 23.66
N SER A 211 -13.32 5.52 22.93
CA SER A 211 -11.94 5.48 23.48
C SER A 211 -11.62 6.72 24.32
N ILE A 212 -12.39 7.81 24.21
CA ILE A 212 -12.23 9.01 25.05
C ILE A 212 -12.98 8.89 26.40
N LYS A 213 -13.83 7.91 26.56
CA LYS A 213 -14.57 7.70 27.81
C LYS A 213 -13.71 7.05 28.86
#